data_6362a68c6485382a093b69d0db53fb40
#
_entry.id   6362a68c6485382a093b69d0db53fb40
#
_cell.length_a   1.000
_cell.length_b   1.000
_cell.length_c   1.000
_cell.angle_alpha   90.00
_cell.angle_beta   90.00
_cell.angle_gamma   90.00
#
_symmetry.space_group_name_H-M   'P 1'
#
loop_
_entity.id
_entity.type
_entity.pdbx_description
1 polymer ?
#
loop_
_entity_poly.entity_id
_entity_poly.type
_entity_poly.pdbx_seq_one_letter_code
_entity_poly.pdbx_strand_id
1 'polypeptide(L)'
;MEKRVKATQTVEDAGKWRRARRPEQKQVRKEAILSAARDLVDTEGVERTTLSAIARRASLSKANCYRYFENREAILLQVVLEETRDWTGAIVDGLAGFTDNGNVEVVSELLVRETLERPRLCELVSSMWTVLEQNVS
;
A
#
# COMPACT_ATOMS: atom_id res chain seq x y z
N MET A 1 -53.02 -6.36 -10.74
CA MET A 1 -52.02 -7.09 -9.89
C MET A 1 -50.57 -6.90 -10.35
N GLU A 2 -50.31 -6.37 -11.51
CA GLU A 2 -48.96 -6.26 -12.11
C GLU A 2 -48.10 -5.09 -11.60
N LYS A 3 -48.71 -4.04 -11.04
CA LYS A 3 -47.95 -2.86 -10.54
C LYS A 3 -47.23 -3.04 -9.19
N ARG A 4 -47.59 -4.03 -8.41
CA ARG A 4 -46.98 -4.24 -7.07
C ARG A 4 -45.67 -5.03 -7.11
N VAL A 5 -45.45 -5.86 -8.12
CA VAL A 5 -44.26 -6.71 -8.27
C VAL A 5 -43.05 -5.89 -8.73
N LYS A 6 -43.23 -4.87 -9.59
CA LYS A 6 -42.14 -4.00 -10.08
C LYS A 6 -41.52 -3.09 -9.01
N ALA A 7 -42.33 -2.65 -8.03
CA ALA A 7 -41.83 -1.78 -6.95
C ALA A 7 -40.94 -2.51 -5.93
N THR A 8 -41.20 -3.79 -5.67
CA THR A 8 -40.43 -4.60 -4.72
C THR A 8 -39.08 -4.99 -5.32
N GLN A 9 -39.01 -5.28 -6.61
CA GLN A 9 -37.77 -5.63 -7.30
C GLN A 9 -36.77 -4.46 -7.39
N THR A 10 -37.27 -3.23 -7.61
CA THR A 10 -36.41 -2.04 -7.66
C THR A 10 -35.78 -1.66 -6.30
N VAL A 11 -36.44 -1.98 -5.18
CA VAL A 11 -35.90 -1.71 -3.83
C VAL A 11 -34.85 -2.76 -3.43
N GLU A 12 -35.05 -4.03 -3.81
CA GLU A 12 -34.05 -5.09 -3.59
C GLU A 12 -32.80 -4.88 -4.45
N ASP A 13 -32.91 -4.47 -5.69
CA ASP A 13 -31.80 -4.15 -6.57
C ASP A 13 -31.01 -2.93 -6.05
N ALA A 14 -31.69 -1.87 -5.61
CA ALA A 14 -31.03 -0.71 -4.99
C ALA A 14 -30.26 -1.08 -3.72
N GLY A 15 -30.75 -2.04 -2.94
CA GLY A 15 -30.06 -2.58 -1.75
C GLY A 15 -28.82 -3.42 -2.10
N LYS A 16 -28.85 -4.20 -3.17
CA LYS A 16 -27.71 -4.96 -3.73
C LYS A 16 -26.64 -4.03 -4.27
N TRP A 17 -27.01 -3.00 -5.03
CA TRP A 17 -26.10 -2.00 -5.58
C TRP A 17 -25.40 -1.17 -4.49
N ARG A 18 -26.09 -0.82 -3.39
CA ARG A 18 -25.48 -0.12 -2.25
C ARG A 18 -24.49 -1.00 -1.49
N ARG A 19 -24.74 -2.31 -1.36
CA ARG A 19 -23.84 -3.25 -0.70
C ARG A 19 -22.59 -3.54 -1.54
N ALA A 20 -22.69 -3.64 -2.85
CA ALA A 20 -21.56 -3.84 -3.76
C ALA A 20 -20.63 -2.61 -3.81
N ARG A 21 -21.15 -1.37 -3.73
CA ARG A 21 -20.35 -0.14 -3.74
C ARG A 21 -19.53 0.08 -2.47
N ARG A 22 -19.94 -0.44 -1.31
CA ARG A 22 -19.25 -0.23 -0.04
C ARG A 22 -17.83 -0.82 0.02
N PRO A 23 -17.56 -2.05 -0.46
CA PRO A 23 -16.22 -2.62 -0.50
C PRO A 23 -15.30 -1.85 -1.45
N GLU A 24 -15.79 -1.48 -2.64
CA GLU A 24 -15.02 -0.70 -3.63
C GLU A 24 -14.66 0.68 -3.10
N GLN A 25 -15.59 1.39 -2.49
CA GLN A 25 -15.34 2.70 -1.87
C GLN A 25 -14.35 2.59 -0.70
N LYS A 26 -14.41 1.51 0.07
CA LYS A 26 -13.45 1.25 1.15
C LYS A 26 -12.04 1.07 0.59
N GLN A 27 -11.90 0.30 -0.48
CA GLN A 27 -10.61 0.06 -1.12
C GLN A 27 -10.03 1.33 -1.74
N VAL A 28 -10.84 2.13 -2.43
CA VAL A 28 -10.42 3.43 -3.00
C VAL A 28 -9.88 4.37 -1.92
N ARG A 29 -10.55 4.45 -0.78
CA ARG A 29 -10.09 5.30 0.34
C ARG A 29 -8.83 4.77 1.01
N LYS A 30 -8.72 3.45 1.17
CA LYS A 30 -7.50 2.82 1.67
C LYS A 30 -6.32 3.13 0.76
N GLU A 31 -6.51 3.00 -0.55
CA GLU A 31 -5.47 3.31 -1.53
C GLU A 31 -5.10 4.79 -1.55
N ALA A 32 -6.04 5.70 -1.39
CA ALA A 32 -5.75 7.13 -1.28
C ALA A 32 -4.85 7.45 -0.06
N ILE A 33 -5.04 6.77 1.06
CA ILE A 33 -4.19 6.90 2.26
C ILE A 33 -2.78 6.36 1.97
N LEU A 34 -2.66 5.19 1.34
CA LEU A 34 -1.38 4.58 1.01
C LEU A 34 -0.60 5.40 -0.03
N SER A 35 -1.28 5.91 -1.06
CA SER A 35 -0.69 6.81 -2.06
C SER A 35 -0.17 8.09 -1.42
N ALA A 36 -0.95 8.70 -0.53
CA ALA A 36 -0.52 9.89 0.21
C ALA A 36 0.71 9.62 1.09
N ALA A 37 0.79 8.44 1.71
CA ALA A 37 1.95 8.04 2.50
C ALA A 37 3.19 7.86 1.62
N ARG A 38 3.08 7.19 0.46
CA ARG A 38 4.19 7.04 -0.50
C ARG A 38 4.71 8.39 -0.96
N ASP A 39 3.83 9.29 -1.37
CA ASP A 39 4.19 10.64 -1.80
C ASP A 39 4.94 11.43 -0.71
N LEU A 40 4.50 11.31 0.54
CA LEU A 40 5.15 12.01 1.66
C LEU A 40 6.53 11.42 1.98
N VAL A 41 6.67 10.10 1.95
CA VAL A 41 7.98 9.46 2.12
C VAL A 41 8.95 9.95 1.04
N ASP A 42 8.51 10.01 -0.22
CA ASP A 42 9.35 10.44 -1.33
C ASP A 42 9.73 11.92 -1.28
N THR A 43 8.85 12.78 -0.78
CA THR A 43 9.05 14.24 -0.83
C THR A 43 9.56 14.83 0.47
N GLU A 44 9.24 14.25 1.61
CA GLU A 44 9.53 14.79 2.94
C GLU A 44 10.29 13.82 3.86
N GLY A 45 10.39 12.56 3.47
CA GLY A 45 11.03 11.50 4.25
C GLY A 45 10.09 10.85 5.28
N VAL A 46 10.52 9.68 5.79
CA VAL A 46 9.74 8.86 6.73
C VAL A 46 9.41 9.62 8.01
N GLU A 47 10.35 10.37 8.57
CA GLU A 47 10.15 11.08 9.85
C GLU A 47 9.02 12.11 9.79
N ARG A 48 8.87 12.81 8.66
CA ARG A 48 7.85 13.84 8.45
C ARG A 48 6.52 13.27 7.97
N THR A 49 6.48 12.00 7.60
CA THR A 49 5.26 11.30 7.18
C THR A 49 4.38 10.98 8.39
N THR A 50 3.78 12.00 8.98
CA THR A 50 2.87 11.87 10.13
C THR A 50 1.45 11.51 9.69
N LEU A 51 0.63 10.92 10.60
CA LEU A 51 -0.78 10.63 10.30
C LEU A 51 -1.56 11.89 9.89
N SER A 52 -1.22 13.05 10.47
CA SER A 52 -1.83 14.34 10.11
C SER A 52 -1.48 14.77 8.70
N ALA A 53 -0.21 14.59 8.29
CA ALA A 53 0.25 14.90 6.95
C ALA A 53 -0.39 13.96 5.92
N ILE A 54 -0.46 12.65 6.22
CA ILE A 54 -1.11 11.64 5.38
C ILE A 54 -2.59 11.99 5.18
N ALA A 55 -3.33 12.24 6.26
CA ALA A 55 -4.74 12.58 6.21
C ALA A 55 -4.99 13.83 5.34
N ARG A 56 -4.21 14.89 5.55
CA ARG A 56 -4.28 16.13 4.76
C ARG A 56 -3.99 15.87 3.28
N ARG A 57 -2.94 15.12 2.95
CA ARG A 57 -2.55 14.77 1.56
C ARG A 57 -3.63 13.91 0.88
N ALA A 58 -4.25 13.00 1.61
CA ALA A 58 -5.35 12.14 1.13
C ALA A 58 -6.71 12.87 1.08
N SER A 59 -6.79 14.14 1.48
CA SER A 59 -8.05 14.90 1.61
C SER A 59 -9.07 14.23 2.54
N LEU A 60 -8.58 13.65 3.64
CA LEU A 60 -9.36 12.97 4.67
C LEU A 60 -9.14 13.61 6.04
N SER A 61 -10.10 13.41 6.96
CA SER A 61 -9.86 13.68 8.37
C SER A 61 -9.04 12.55 9.02
N LYS A 62 -8.31 12.84 10.11
CA LYS A 62 -7.65 11.80 10.91
C LYS A 62 -8.62 10.69 11.36
N ALA A 63 -9.82 11.08 11.79
CA ALA A 63 -10.86 10.13 12.18
C ALA A 63 -11.24 9.18 11.03
N ASN A 64 -11.23 9.66 9.79
CA ASN A 64 -11.43 8.80 8.63
C ASN A 64 -10.24 7.86 8.39
N CYS A 65 -9.00 8.29 8.59
CA CYS A 65 -7.83 7.42 8.48
C CYS A 65 -7.88 6.27 9.50
N TYR A 66 -8.24 6.55 10.76
CA TYR A 66 -8.41 5.54 11.81
C TYR A 66 -9.47 4.48 11.52
N ARG A 67 -10.37 4.71 10.57
CA ARG A 67 -11.32 3.68 10.11
C ARG A 67 -10.69 2.59 9.24
N TYR A 68 -9.49 2.86 8.70
CA TYR A 68 -8.79 1.99 7.77
C TYR A 68 -7.47 1.46 8.34
N PHE A 69 -6.80 2.24 9.17
CA PHE A 69 -5.51 1.92 9.77
C PHE A 69 -5.50 2.34 11.23
N GLU A 70 -4.96 1.49 12.07
CA GLU A 70 -4.91 1.70 13.53
C GLU A 70 -4.03 2.89 13.91
N ASN A 71 -2.90 3.06 13.21
CA ASN A 71 -1.93 4.11 13.46
C ASN A 71 -1.11 4.40 12.18
N ARG A 72 -0.17 5.35 12.28
CA ARG A 72 0.79 5.70 11.22
C ARG A 72 1.66 4.50 10.82
N GLU A 73 2.12 3.77 11.79
CA GLU A 73 3.03 2.64 11.63
C GLU A 73 2.35 1.52 10.81
N ALA A 74 1.06 1.27 11.02
CA ALA A 74 0.28 0.33 10.21
C ALA A 74 0.18 0.76 8.74
N ILE A 75 0.10 2.06 8.46
CA ILE A 75 0.12 2.59 7.09
C ILE A 75 1.49 2.35 6.45
N LEU A 76 2.57 2.73 7.14
CA LEU A 76 3.93 2.57 6.63
C LEU A 76 4.29 1.10 6.43
N LEU A 77 3.90 0.23 7.36
CA LEU A 77 4.10 -1.22 7.22
C LEU A 77 3.36 -1.78 5.99
N GLN A 78 2.15 -1.33 5.73
CA GLN A 78 1.43 -1.75 4.52
C GLN A 78 2.16 -1.31 3.24
N VAL A 79 2.72 -0.09 3.22
CA VAL A 79 3.55 0.38 2.09
C VAL A 79 4.78 -0.51 1.94
N VAL A 80 5.51 -0.82 3.03
CA VAL A 80 6.67 -1.73 2.99
C VAL A 80 6.30 -3.09 2.41
N LEU A 81 5.17 -3.67 2.82
CA LEU A 81 4.72 -4.97 2.32
C LEU A 81 4.42 -4.96 0.82
N GLU A 82 3.83 -3.89 0.32
CA GLU A 82 3.55 -3.73 -1.11
C GLU A 82 4.85 -3.54 -1.91
N GLU A 83 5.73 -2.63 -1.49
CA GLU A 83 7.05 -2.40 -2.10
C GLU A 83 7.92 -3.67 -2.09
N THR A 84 7.91 -4.43 -0.99
CA THR A 84 8.65 -5.70 -0.88
C THR A 84 8.10 -6.75 -1.84
N ARG A 85 6.78 -6.82 -2.01
CA ARG A 85 6.15 -7.74 -2.97
C ARG A 85 6.55 -7.41 -4.40
N ASP A 86 6.54 -6.12 -4.76
CA ASP A 86 6.92 -5.66 -6.09
C ASP A 86 8.42 -5.90 -6.34
N TRP A 87 9.27 -5.65 -5.35
CA TRP A 87 10.71 -5.94 -5.41
C TRP A 87 10.98 -7.44 -5.60
N THR A 88 10.33 -8.29 -4.80
CA THR A 88 10.47 -9.75 -4.90
C THR A 88 9.98 -10.25 -6.26
N GLY A 89 8.86 -9.72 -6.75
CA GLY A 89 8.33 -10.04 -8.08
C GLY A 89 9.31 -9.73 -9.19
N ALA A 90 9.89 -8.53 -9.17
CA ALA A 90 10.89 -8.11 -10.17
C ALA A 90 12.16 -8.99 -10.15
N ILE A 91 12.61 -9.42 -8.96
CA ILE A 91 13.74 -10.36 -8.85
C ILE A 91 13.36 -11.73 -9.43
N VAL A 92 12.20 -12.28 -9.08
CA VAL A 92 11.74 -13.58 -9.58
C VAL A 92 11.62 -13.53 -11.11
N ASP A 93 11.02 -12.50 -11.67
CA ASP A 93 10.87 -12.31 -13.11
C ASP A 93 12.24 -12.17 -13.79
N GLY A 94 13.16 -11.41 -13.19
CA GLY A 94 14.53 -11.28 -13.69
C GLY A 94 15.30 -12.61 -13.70
N LEU A 95 15.16 -13.42 -12.64
CA LEU A 95 15.79 -14.73 -12.54
C LEU A 95 15.20 -15.75 -13.54
N ALA A 96 13.91 -15.67 -13.84
CA ALA A 96 13.26 -16.54 -14.82
C ALA A 96 13.80 -16.35 -16.25
N GLY A 97 14.41 -15.18 -16.54
CA GLY A 97 15.07 -14.91 -17.84
C GLY A 97 16.45 -15.56 -18.00
N PHE A 98 17.02 -16.13 -16.94
CA PHE A 98 18.32 -16.79 -17.01
C PHE A 98 18.16 -18.24 -17.50
N THR A 99 18.72 -18.52 -18.68
CA THR A 99 18.65 -19.85 -19.33
C THR A 99 19.81 -20.77 -18.96
N ASP A 100 20.79 -20.25 -18.24
CA ASP A 100 22.00 -20.98 -17.81
C ASP A 100 22.16 -20.88 -16.29
N ASN A 101 22.88 -21.85 -15.67
CA ASN A 101 23.18 -21.82 -14.23
C ASN A 101 23.84 -20.50 -13.87
N GLY A 102 23.00 -19.54 -13.42
CA GLY A 102 23.28 -18.11 -13.34
C GLY A 102 24.65 -17.79 -12.74
N ASN A 103 25.44 -17.07 -13.49
CA ASN A 103 26.70 -16.49 -13.03
C ASN A 103 26.40 -15.58 -11.84
N VAL A 104 27.14 -15.71 -10.75
CA VAL A 104 27.00 -14.92 -9.51
C VAL A 104 27.00 -13.42 -9.80
N GLU A 105 27.81 -12.97 -10.77
CA GLU A 105 27.86 -11.56 -11.18
C GLU A 105 26.52 -11.08 -11.72
N VAL A 106 25.89 -11.82 -12.61
CA VAL A 106 24.60 -11.44 -13.23
C VAL A 106 23.48 -11.43 -12.20
N VAL A 107 23.46 -12.39 -11.28
CA VAL A 107 22.49 -12.41 -10.19
C VAL A 107 22.71 -11.22 -9.24
N SER A 108 23.97 -10.92 -8.91
CA SER A 108 24.32 -9.80 -8.04
C SER A 108 23.93 -8.45 -8.68
N GLU A 109 24.19 -8.26 -9.98
CA GLU A 109 23.77 -7.07 -10.72
C GLU A 109 22.25 -6.91 -10.72
N LEU A 110 21.48 -7.98 -10.92
CA LEU A 110 20.03 -7.95 -10.84
C LEU A 110 19.56 -7.49 -9.46
N LEU A 111 20.07 -8.09 -8.38
CA LEU A 111 19.69 -7.76 -7.00
C LEU A 111 20.01 -6.29 -6.68
N VAL A 112 21.22 -5.84 -7.04
CA VAL A 112 21.63 -4.44 -6.80
C VAL A 112 20.75 -3.47 -7.58
N ARG A 113 20.53 -3.71 -8.87
CA ARG A 113 19.70 -2.86 -9.71
C ARG A 113 18.30 -2.74 -9.15
N GLU A 114 17.62 -3.88 -8.90
CA GLU A 114 16.25 -3.90 -8.41
C GLU A 114 16.10 -3.24 -7.04
N THR A 115 17.15 -3.28 -6.22
CA THR A 115 17.16 -2.59 -4.92
C THR A 115 17.38 -1.08 -5.07
N LEU A 116 18.35 -0.65 -5.89
CA LEU A 116 18.66 0.77 -6.09
C LEU A 116 17.55 1.54 -6.81
N GLU A 117 16.74 0.87 -7.63
CA GLU A 117 15.55 1.45 -8.27
C GLU A 117 14.38 1.69 -7.31
N ARG A 118 14.51 1.26 -6.03
CA ARG A 118 13.45 1.39 -5.00
C ARG A 118 13.92 2.15 -3.76
N PRO A 119 14.26 3.44 -3.89
CA PRO A 119 14.80 4.24 -2.79
C PRO A 119 13.80 4.34 -1.62
N ARG A 120 12.50 4.40 -1.89
CA ARG A 120 11.45 4.42 -0.87
C ARG A 120 11.48 3.16 0.00
N LEU A 121 11.63 1.98 -0.60
CA LEU A 121 11.75 0.72 0.13
C LEU A 121 12.99 0.74 1.03
N CYS A 122 14.13 1.18 0.50
CA CYS A 122 15.37 1.27 1.26
C CYS A 122 15.23 2.20 2.47
N GLU A 123 14.61 3.36 2.29
CA GLU A 123 14.40 4.34 3.36
C GLU A 123 13.46 3.80 4.44
N LEU A 124 12.35 3.21 4.04
CA LEU A 124 11.37 2.62 4.97
C LEU A 124 11.99 1.48 5.79
N VAL A 125 12.71 0.56 5.15
CA VAL A 125 13.37 -0.56 5.84
C VAL A 125 14.44 -0.04 6.81
N SER A 126 15.25 0.93 6.39
CA SER A 126 16.28 1.54 7.26
C SER A 126 15.65 2.20 8.49
N SER A 127 14.54 2.90 8.32
CA SER A 127 13.81 3.55 9.42
C SER A 127 13.20 2.53 10.40
N MET A 128 12.75 1.37 9.91
CA MET A 128 12.22 0.30 10.75
C MET A 128 13.30 -0.31 11.67
N TRP A 129 14.53 -0.46 11.19
CA TRP A 129 15.65 -0.93 12.02
C TRP A 129 15.91 -0.01 13.19
N THR A 130 15.92 1.30 12.97
CA THR A 130 16.11 2.30 14.04
C THR A 130 15.04 2.19 15.12
N VAL A 131 13.77 1.97 14.73
CA VAL A 131 12.67 1.78 15.68
C VAL A 131 12.81 0.47 16.47
N LEU A 132 13.25 -0.60 15.83
CA LEU A 132 13.47 -1.90 16.48
C LEU A 132 14.62 -1.83 17.48
N GLU A 133 15.75 -1.19 17.13
CA GLU A 133 16.90 -0.99 18.02
C GLU A 133 16.52 -0.19 19.29
N GLN A 134 15.67 0.83 19.17
CA GLN A 134 15.23 1.63 20.31
C GLN A 134 14.29 0.88 21.27
N ASN A 135 13.68 -0.21 20.83
CA ASN A 135 12.74 -1.00 21.63
C ASN A 135 13.33 -2.30 22.21
N VAL A 136 14.59 -2.58 21.96
CA VAL A 136 15.31 -3.79 22.45
C VAL A 136 16.23 -3.49 23.66
N SER A 137 16.20 -2.26 24.16
CA SER A 137 17.01 -1.85 25.33
C SER A 137 16.29 -2.09 26.65
#